data_fd9646d340708e2874141f36ab63c7fa
#
_entry.id   fd9646d340708e2874141f36ab63c7fa
#
_cell.length_a   1.000
_cell.length_b   1.000
_cell.length_c   1.000
_cell.angle_alpha   90.00
_cell.angle_beta   90.00
_cell.angle_gamma   90.00
#
_symmetry.space_group_name_H-M   'P 1'
#
loop_
_entity.id
_entity.type
_entity.pdbx_description
1 polymer ?
#
loop_
_entity_poly.entity_id
_entity_poly.type
_entity_poly.pdbx_seq_one_letter_code
_entity_poly.pdbx_strand_id
1 'polypeptide(L)' 'MTLGDILLLGMLIQCILASGAYFYIGNLPLGIAFAGWSVANAGILLGSLK' A
#
# COMPACT_ATOMS: atom_id res chain seq x y z
N MET A 1 -19.17 -0.01 -0.01
CA MET A 1 -17.89 -0.67 -0.27
C MET A 1 -18.13 -2.15 -0.59
N THR A 2 -17.46 -2.64 -1.62
CA THR A 2 -17.50 -4.04 -1.97
C THR A 2 -16.46 -4.83 -1.19
N LEU A 3 -16.51 -6.16 -1.26
CA LEU A 3 -15.48 -7.00 -0.67
C LEU A 3 -14.10 -6.68 -1.27
N GLY A 4 -14.05 -6.41 -2.58
CA GLY A 4 -12.80 -6.02 -3.23
C GLY A 4 -12.23 -4.75 -2.66
N ASP A 5 -13.06 -3.77 -2.35
CA ASP A 5 -12.60 -2.51 -1.75
C ASP A 5 -12.01 -2.73 -0.36
N ILE A 6 -12.62 -3.60 0.42
CA ILE A 6 -12.12 -3.94 1.76
C ILE A 6 -10.76 -4.63 1.66
N LEU A 7 -10.60 -5.54 0.70
CA LEU A 7 -9.33 -6.22 0.48
C LEU A 7 -8.25 -5.25 0.00
N LEU A 8 -8.59 -4.32 -0.88
CA LEU A 8 -7.65 -3.28 -1.32
C LEU A 8 -7.20 -2.40 -0.16
N LEU A 9 -8.11 -2.04 0.72
CA LEU A 9 -7.76 -1.25 1.90
C LEU A 9 -6.80 -2.02 2.80
N GLY A 10 -7.04 -3.31 3.00
CA GLY A 10 -6.14 -4.15 3.78
C GLY A 10 -4.75 -4.23 3.17
N MET A 11 -4.66 -4.39 1.85
CA MET A 11 -3.38 -4.39 1.14
C MET A 11 -2.67 -3.05 1.28
N LEU A 12 -3.39 -1.95 1.18
CA LEU A 12 -2.82 -0.61 1.32
C LEU A 12 -2.18 -0.44 2.70
N ILE A 13 -2.90 -0.79 3.75
CA ILE A 13 -2.39 -0.70 5.12
C ILE A 13 -1.15 -1.57 5.28
N GLN A 14 -1.19 -2.80 4.77
CA GLN A 14 -0.08 -3.74 4.84
C GLN A 14 1.15 -3.21 4.11
N CYS A 15 0.97 -2.62 2.94
CA CYS A 15 2.08 -2.05 2.18
C CYS A 15 2.71 -0.86 2.90
N ILE A 16 1.90 -0.02 3.53
CA ILE A 16 2.41 1.12 4.30
C ILE A 16 3.26 0.63 5.47
N LEU A 17 2.78 -0.36 6.21
CA LEU A 17 3.50 -0.94 7.33
C LEU A 17 4.80 -1.60 6.88
N ALA A 18 4.76 -2.35 5.79
CA ALA A 18 5.95 -3.00 5.24
C ALA A 18 6.98 -1.97 4.78
N SER A 19 6.54 -0.90 4.12
CA SER A 19 7.42 0.19 3.68
C SER A 19 8.13 0.81 4.88
N GLY A 20 7.38 1.14 5.93
CA GLY A 20 7.95 1.70 7.15
C GLY A 20 8.96 0.76 7.80
N ALA A 21 8.65 -0.53 7.85
CA ALA A 21 9.54 -1.53 8.42
C ALA A 21 10.86 -1.62 7.64
N TYR A 22 10.80 -1.61 6.30
CA TYR A 22 12.00 -1.66 5.48
C TYR A 22 12.83 -0.40 5.59
N PHE A 23 12.20 0.76 5.67
CA PHE A 23 12.95 2.01 5.93
C PHE A 23 13.62 1.97 7.28
N TYR A 24 12.95 1.41 8.28
CA TYR A 24 13.50 1.31 9.64
C TYR A 24 14.77 0.47 9.68
N ILE A 25 14.80 -0.65 8.96
CA ILE A 25 15.98 -1.52 8.92
C ILE A 25 17.03 -1.07 7.89
N GLY A 26 16.79 0.01 7.19
CA GLY A 26 17.75 0.58 6.25
C GLY A 26 17.70 -0.03 4.85
N ASN A 27 16.67 -0.79 4.52
CA ASN A 27 16.53 -1.37 3.18
C ASN A 27 15.75 -0.41 2.28
N LEU A 28 16.45 0.60 1.77
CA LEU A 28 15.82 1.66 0.97
C LEU A 28 15.14 1.16 -0.30
N PRO A 29 15.74 0.26 -1.11
CA PRO A 29 15.08 -0.19 -2.34
C PRO A 29 13.72 -0.85 -2.08
N LEU A 30 13.62 -1.71 -1.09
CA LEU A 30 12.36 -2.36 -0.76
C LEU A 30 11.37 -1.40 -0.12
N GLY A 31 11.85 -0.48 0.73
CA GLY A 31 10.99 0.55 1.30
C GLY A 31 10.35 1.42 0.23
N ILE A 32 11.13 1.84 -0.77
CA ILE A 32 10.63 2.64 -1.89
C ILE A 32 9.64 1.83 -2.73
N ALA A 33 9.93 0.55 -2.99
CA ALA A 33 9.04 -0.31 -3.76
C ALA A 33 7.67 -0.43 -3.09
N PHE A 34 7.64 -0.69 -1.79
CA PHE A 34 6.37 -0.80 -1.06
C PHE A 34 5.66 0.54 -0.95
N ALA A 35 6.39 1.64 -0.82
CA ALA A 35 5.79 2.97 -0.84
C ALA A 35 5.10 3.24 -2.17
N GLY A 36 5.74 2.88 -3.29
CA GLY A 36 5.14 2.99 -4.62
C GLY A 36 3.90 2.12 -4.75
N TRP A 37 3.93 0.90 -4.25
CA TRP A 37 2.76 0.03 -4.23
C TRP A 37 1.62 0.61 -3.41
N SER A 38 1.93 1.26 -2.29
CA SER A 38 0.91 1.93 -1.47
C SER A 38 0.21 3.02 -2.26
N VAL A 39 0.95 3.83 -3.00
CA VAL A 39 0.39 4.89 -3.84
C VAL A 39 -0.48 4.27 -4.94
N ALA A 40 -0.01 3.21 -5.59
CA ALA A 40 -0.76 2.53 -6.65
C ALA A 40 -2.07 1.95 -6.10
N ASN A 41 -2.01 1.28 -4.95
CA ASN A 41 -3.20 0.71 -4.32
C ASN A 41 -4.20 1.80 -3.91
N ALA A 42 -3.72 2.92 -3.40
CA ALA A 42 -4.57 4.05 -3.07
C ALA A 42 -5.29 4.59 -4.31
N GLY A 43 -4.57 4.69 -5.43
CA GLY A 43 -5.17 5.10 -6.69
C GLY A 43 -6.26 4.15 -7.17
N ILE A 44 -6.01 2.85 -7.08
CA ILE A 44 -6.98 1.83 -7.46
C ILE A 44 -8.22 1.92 -6.56
N LEU A 45 -8.02 2.06 -5.27
CA LEU A 45 -9.12 2.18 -4.31
C LEU A 45 -9.98 3.41 -4.60
N LEU A 46 -9.35 4.56 -4.83
CA LEU A 46 -10.07 5.79 -5.16
C LEU A 46 -10.86 5.65 -6.45
N GLY A 47 -10.29 4.98 -7.46
CA GLY A 47 -11.00 4.70 -8.70
C GLY A 47 -12.19 3.79 -8.49
N SER A 48 -12.06 2.81 -7.60
CA SER A 48 -13.14 1.88 -7.28
C SER A 48 -14.29 2.57 -6.54
N LEU A 49 -13.98 3.56 -5.70
CA LEU A 49 -14.98 4.26 -4.90
C LEU A 49 -15.74 5.33 -5.71
N LYS A 50 -15.22 5.74 -6.83
CA LYS A 50 -15.88 6.69 -7.72
C LYS A 50 -16.78 5.96 -8.69
#